data_ec67e8e11143a22951be5b454e01bc78
#
_entry.id   ec67e8e11143a22951be5b454e01bc78
#
_cell.length_a   1.000
_cell.length_b   1.000
_cell.length_c   1.000
_cell.angle_alpha   90.00
_cell.angle_beta   90.00
_cell.angle_gamma   90.00
#
_symmetry.space_group_name_H-M   'P 1'
#
loop_
_entity.id
_entity.type
_entity.pdbx_description
1 polymer ?
#
loop_
_entity_poly.entity_id
_entity_poly.type
_entity_poly.pdbx_seq_one_letter_code
_entity_poly.pdbx_strand_id
1 'polypeptide(L)'
;MLVGFVREHIEAYKPPRALWLNFPMGRPLGKPNDPEYQKKVIRSAFALFDRSTGPVLEDFSEVIPVREGRMGYAIPPEYVFSRSDVGNVEALLAEVQAEVAELRPAYDTAVVARGRTTVGASELDIERLAPHIAEFVKGEKPKSPRQGLSAIPGLKLVIEDLQAFYTEACTHRDSTDDFERLGEWFWMESKAGLLIMWLEAVVLESDDKVLRQVVDMSLVTPRFWSVGPLPGTSASGW
;
A
#
# COMPACT_ATOMS: atom_id res chain seq x y z
N MET A 1 22.20 12.75 -1.10
CA MET A 1 21.25 12.86 -2.24
C MET A 1 20.02 12.03 -1.93
N LEU A 2 18.85 12.53 -2.28
CA LEU A 2 17.56 11.86 -2.14
C LEU A 2 16.91 11.72 -3.51
N VAL A 3 16.31 10.57 -3.79
CA VAL A 3 15.36 10.39 -4.89
C VAL A 3 14.04 10.01 -4.26
N GLY A 4 12.98 10.74 -4.54
CA GLY A 4 11.71 10.56 -3.85
C GLY A 4 10.49 10.78 -4.74
N PHE A 5 9.34 10.27 -4.29
CA PHE A 5 8.06 10.32 -5.01
C PHE A 5 7.08 11.33 -4.40
N VAL A 6 7.22 11.63 -3.11
CA VAL A 6 6.36 12.58 -2.40
C VAL A 6 7.10 13.92 -2.33
N ARG A 7 6.69 14.85 -3.19
CA ARG A 7 7.36 16.14 -3.38
C ARG A 7 7.34 16.97 -2.09
N GLU A 8 6.22 16.97 -1.40
CA GLU A 8 6.00 17.72 -0.16
C GLU A 8 6.95 17.27 0.95
N HIS A 9 7.24 15.97 1.03
CA HIS A 9 8.22 15.46 1.98
C HIS A 9 9.63 15.96 1.66
N ILE A 10 10.00 15.97 0.38
CA ILE A 10 11.32 16.46 -0.05
C ILE A 10 11.45 17.95 0.28
N GLU A 11 10.44 18.73 0.01
CA GLU A 11 10.38 20.17 0.32
C GLU A 11 10.48 20.46 1.82
N ALA A 12 9.85 19.63 2.64
CA ALA A 12 9.90 19.75 4.10
C ALA A 12 11.29 19.40 4.66
N TYR A 13 11.90 18.30 4.19
CA TYR A 13 13.21 17.83 4.67
C TYR A 13 14.40 18.62 4.12
N LYS A 14 14.25 19.29 2.99
CA LYS A 14 15.28 20.11 2.33
C LYS A 14 16.65 19.41 2.25
N PRO A 15 16.73 18.20 1.68
CA PRO A 15 18.00 17.50 1.54
C PRO A 15 18.96 18.32 0.64
N PRO A 16 20.30 18.18 0.78
CA PRO A 16 21.26 18.93 0.00
C PRO A 16 21.08 18.80 -1.52
N ARG A 17 20.65 17.63 -1.98
CA ARG A 17 20.35 17.31 -3.38
C ARG A 17 19.18 16.37 -3.43
N ALA A 18 18.13 16.68 -4.20
CA ALA A 18 16.97 15.84 -4.40
C ALA A 18 16.51 15.82 -5.86
N LEU A 19 16.11 14.66 -6.31
CA LEU A 19 15.37 14.45 -7.54
C LEU A 19 13.96 13.97 -7.19
N TRP A 20 12.94 14.71 -7.59
CA TRP A 20 11.56 14.25 -7.49
C TRP A 20 11.17 13.46 -8.74
N LEU A 21 10.55 12.32 -8.52
CA LEU A 21 10.05 11.45 -9.58
C LEU A 21 8.53 11.38 -9.48
N ASN A 22 7.84 11.82 -10.50
CA ASN A 22 6.39 11.65 -10.63
C ASN A 22 6.06 10.25 -11.13
N PHE A 23 6.45 9.23 -10.33
CA PHE A 23 6.23 7.82 -10.66
C PHE A 23 5.28 7.18 -9.65
N PRO A 24 4.52 6.15 -10.07
CA PRO A 24 3.71 5.36 -9.15
C PRO A 24 4.57 4.71 -8.06
N MET A 25 4.03 4.60 -6.85
CA MET A 25 4.65 3.84 -5.77
C MET A 25 4.94 2.40 -6.23
N GLY A 26 6.11 1.89 -5.82
CA GLY A 26 6.57 0.57 -6.24
C GLY A 26 7.37 0.53 -7.55
N ARG A 27 7.52 1.67 -8.26
CA ARG A 27 8.31 1.79 -9.49
C ARG A 27 9.44 2.81 -9.35
N PRO A 28 10.43 2.58 -8.48
CA PRO A 28 11.42 3.60 -8.08
C PRO A 28 12.33 4.07 -9.21
N LEU A 29 12.43 3.33 -10.29
CA LEU A 29 13.21 3.69 -11.48
C LEU A 29 12.34 3.73 -12.74
N GLY A 30 11.02 3.81 -12.57
CA GLY A 30 10.09 3.85 -13.68
C GLY A 30 9.67 2.48 -14.20
N LYS A 31 9.59 2.34 -15.53
CA LYS A 31 9.07 1.13 -16.17
C LYS A 31 9.95 -0.09 -15.85
N PRO A 32 9.37 -1.21 -15.36
CA PRO A 32 10.09 -2.47 -15.20
C PRO A 32 10.66 -2.97 -16.54
N ASN A 33 11.81 -3.63 -16.49
CA ASN A 33 12.48 -4.20 -17.66
C ASN A 33 12.83 -3.20 -18.78
N ASP A 34 12.95 -1.92 -18.43
CA ASP A 34 13.44 -0.86 -19.33
C ASP A 34 14.77 -0.30 -18.80
N PRO A 35 15.90 -0.97 -19.06
CA PRO A 35 17.19 -0.57 -18.51
C PRO A 35 17.68 0.79 -19.00
N GLU A 36 17.30 1.23 -20.19
CA GLU A 36 17.70 2.54 -20.70
C GLU A 36 16.98 3.65 -19.99
N TYR A 37 15.67 3.50 -19.75
CA TYR A 37 14.91 4.43 -18.95
C TYR A 37 15.42 4.51 -17.51
N GLN A 38 15.66 3.35 -16.89
CA GLN A 38 16.18 3.28 -15.51
C GLN A 38 17.57 3.95 -15.38
N LYS A 39 18.48 3.73 -16.34
CA LYS A 39 19.77 4.43 -16.39
C LYS A 39 19.61 5.93 -16.54
N LYS A 40 18.61 6.40 -17.29
CA LYS A 40 18.32 7.82 -17.46
C LYS A 40 17.93 8.46 -16.13
N VAL A 41 17.03 7.82 -15.37
CA VAL A 41 16.67 8.27 -14.01
C VAL A 41 17.91 8.37 -13.11
N ILE A 42 18.75 7.33 -13.10
CA ILE A 42 19.97 7.29 -12.28
C ILE A 42 20.95 8.39 -12.71
N ARG A 43 21.15 8.60 -14.01
CA ARG A 43 22.04 9.66 -14.52
C ARG A 43 21.52 11.05 -14.12
N SER A 44 20.22 11.29 -14.21
CA SER A 44 19.62 12.54 -13.77
C SER A 44 19.82 12.80 -12.28
N ALA A 45 19.70 11.76 -11.46
CA ALA A 45 20.02 11.88 -10.04
C ALA A 45 21.49 12.22 -9.82
N PHE A 46 22.43 11.54 -10.46
CA PHE A 46 23.85 11.83 -10.32
C PHE A 46 24.27 13.19 -10.86
N ALA A 47 23.62 13.71 -11.90
CA ALA A 47 23.89 15.05 -12.41
C ALA A 47 23.65 16.15 -11.37
N LEU A 48 22.87 15.88 -10.32
CA LEU A 48 22.70 16.83 -9.22
C LEU A 48 23.96 17.04 -8.38
N PHE A 49 24.95 16.14 -8.44
CA PHE A 49 26.22 16.34 -7.76
C PHE A 49 27.05 17.48 -8.36
N ASP A 50 26.81 17.83 -9.63
CA ASP A 50 27.49 18.94 -10.31
C ASP A 50 26.96 20.32 -9.88
N ARG A 51 25.88 20.37 -9.12
CA ARG A 51 25.32 21.61 -8.57
C ARG A 51 26.25 22.12 -7.45
N SER A 52 26.74 23.34 -7.59
CA SER A 52 27.67 23.94 -6.62
C SER A 52 27.02 24.41 -5.32
N THR A 53 25.70 24.67 -5.35
CA THR A 53 24.94 25.17 -4.20
C THR A 53 23.79 24.25 -3.84
N GLY A 54 23.25 24.34 -2.62
CA GLY A 54 22.10 23.56 -2.15
C GLY A 54 21.38 24.30 -1.02
N PRO A 55 20.20 23.80 -0.62
CA PRO A 55 19.53 22.60 -1.12
C PRO A 55 19.00 22.74 -2.55
N VAL A 56 19.03 21.65 -3.33
CA VAL A 56 18.50 21.59 -4.70
C VAL A 56 17.43 20.54 -4.78
N LEU A 57 16.28 20.90 -5.34
CA LEU A 57 15.21 19.98 -5.72
C LEU A 57 14.94 20.17 -7.21
N GLU A 58 15.17 19.13 -8.00
CA GLU A 58 14.81 19.10 -9.41
C GLU A 58 13.76 18.05 -9.68
N ASP A 59 12.90 18.33 -10.65
CA ASP A 59 11.86 17.43 -11.10
C ASP A 59 12.40 16.61 -12.29
N PHE A 60 12.20 15.29 -12.26
CA PHE A 60 12.54 14.46 -13.41
C PHE A 60 11.56 14.78 -14.56
N SER A 61 12.11 15.15 -15.71
CA SER A 61 11.33 15.75 -16.81
C SER A 61 10.42 14.76 -17.57
N GLU A 62 10.66 13.46 -17.43
CA GLU A 62 9.86 12.45 -18.12
C GLU A 62 8.86 11.83 -17.15
N VAL A 63 7.60 11.98 -17.50
CA VAL A 63 6.49 11.34 -16.79
C VAL A 63 6.27 9.97 -17.39
N ILE A 64 6.20 8.92 -16.56
CA ILE A 64 5.63 7.65 -17.03
C ILE A 64 4.16 7.97 -17.33
N PRO A 65 3.65 7.68 -18.53
CA PRO A 65 2.24 7.85 -18.80
C PRO A 65 1.43 7.03 -17.79
N VAL A 66 0.87 7.70 -16.79
CA VAL A 66 -0.22 7.14 -16.01
C VAL A 66 -1.43 7.19 -16.94
N ARG A 67 -2.19 6.12 -17.06
CA ARG A 67 -3.42 6.13 -17.84
C ARG A 67 -4.22 7.38 -17.46
N GLU A 68 -4.46 8.26 -18.44
CA GLU A 68 -5.26 9.47 -18.22
C GLU A 68 -6.58 9.10 -17.52
N GLY A 69 -6.84 9.75 -16.40
CA GLY A 69 -8.12 9.70 -15.69
C GLY A 69 -8.15 8.94 -14.37
N ARG A 70 -7.04 8.34 -13.89
CA ARG A 70 -7.08 7.53 -12.66
C ARG A 70 -5.89 7.82 -11.73
N MET A 71 -5.84 9.03 -11.20
CA MET A 71 -5.05 9.33 -10.02
C MET A 71 -5.95 9.22 -8.79
N GLY A 72 -5.81 8.13 -8.08
CA GLY A 72 -6.50 7.86 -6.82
C GLY A 72 -7.83 7.13 -7.00
N TYR A 73 -7.96 6.02 -6.28
CA TYR A 73 -9.24 5.34 -6.11
C TYR A 73 -10.06 6.15 -5.11
N ALA A 74 -11.11 6.84 -5.56
CA ALA A 74 -12.11 7.33 -4.64
C ALA A 74 -12.83 6.10 -4.07
N ILE A 75 -12.74 5.87 -2.77
CA ILE A 75 -13.57 4.87 -2.12
C ILE A 75 -15.01 5.34 -2.27
N PRO A 76 -15.88 4.58 -2.96
CA PRO A 76 -17.27 4.94 -3.07
C PRO A 76 -17.89 5.14 -1.67
N PRO A 77 -18.81 6.10 -1.49
CA PRO A 77 -19.45 6.35 -0.20
C PRO A 77 -20.08 5.12 0.44
N GLU A 78 -20.54 4.16 -0.37
CA GLU A 78 -21.11 2.89 0.06
C GLU A 78 -20.10 1.96 0.76
N TYR A 79 -18.81 2.20 0.59
CA TYR A 79 -17.72 1.49 1.28
C TYR A 79 -17.18 2.25 2.51
N VAL A 80 -17.84 3.32 2.92
CA VAL A 80 -17.51 3.99 4.19
C VAL A 80 -18.18 3.21 5.31
N PHE A 81 -17.40 2.38 5.99
CA PHE A 81 -17.84 1.60 7.14
C PHE A 81 -17.74 2.41 8.42
N SER A 82 -18.72 2.25 9.27
CA SER A 82 -18.70 2.77 10.62
C SER A 82 -18.52 1.63 11.64
N ARG A 83 -18.19 1.98 12.87
CA ARG A 83 -18.09 1.01 13.96
C ARG A 83 -19.40 0.21 14.20
N SER A 84 -20.53 0.72 13.77
CA SER A 84 -21.83 0.02 13.82
C SER A 84 -21.89 -1.23 12.94
N ASP A 85 -21.01 -1.34 11.95
CA ASP A 85 -20.98 -2.45 10.99
C ASP A 85 -20.17 -3.65 11.49
N VAL A 86 -19.52 -3.54 12.65
CA VAL A 86 -18.69 -4.61 13.26
C VAL A 86 -19.46 -5.93 13.42
N GLY A 87 -20.79 -5.87 13.61
CA GLY A 87 -21.62 -7.08 13.70
C GLY A 87 -21.54 -8.02 12.48
N ASN A 88 -21.10 -7.53 11.34
CA ASN A 88 -21.00 -8.30 10.08
C ASN A 88 -19.59 -8.81 9.77
N VAL A 89 -18.61 -8.58 10.66
CA VAL A 89 -17.20 -8.95 10.39
C VAL A 89 -17.00 -10.45 10.16
N GLU A 90 -17.79 -11.30 10.82
CA GLU A 90 -17.68 -12.75 10.64
C GLU A 90 -18.15 -13.19 9.23
N ALA A 91 -19.19 -12.57 8.71
CA ALA A 91 -19.64 -12.83 7.34
C ALA A 91 -18.58 -12.39 6.32
N LEU A 92 -18.02 -11.20 6.48
CA LEU A 92 -16.94 -10.71 5.62
C LEU A 92 -15.69 -11.60 5.73
N LEU A 93 -15.33 -12.03 6.94
CA LEU A 93 -14.20 -12.93 7.15
C LEU A 93 -14.39 -14.26 6.41
N ALA A 94 -15.59 -14.83 6.43
CA ALA A 94 -15.90 -16.05 5.68
C ALA A 94 -15.74 -15.85 4.16
N GLU A 95 -16.14 -14.69 3.63
CA GLU A 95 -15.95 -14.34 2.23
C GLU A 95 -14.46 -14.17 1.88
N VAL A 96 -13.65 -13.52 2.74
CA VAL A 96 -12.19 -13.42 2.55
C VAL A 96 -11.53 -14.79 2.55
N GLN A 97 -11.94 -15.68 3.47
CA GLN A 97 -11.42 -17.04 3.52
C GLN A 97 -11.75 -17.84 2.26
N ALA A 98 -12.93 -17.63 1.69
CA ALA A 98 -13.30 -18.24 0.41
C ALA A 98 -12.42 -17.72 -0.74
N GLU A 99 -12.16 -16.41 -0.83
CA GLU A 99 -11.22 -15.84 -1.82
C GLU A 99 -9.81 -16.40 -1.63
N VAL A 100 -9.32 -16.51 -0.39
CA VAL A 100 -8.01 -17.09 -0.10
C VAL A 100 -7.93 -18.53 -0.59
N ALA A 101 -8.95 -19.33 -0.33
CA ALA A 101 -9.01 -20.72 -0.79
C ALA A 101 -9.03 -20.82 -2.33
N GLU A 102 -9.75 -19.95 -3.01
CA GLU A 102 -9.80 -19.87 -4.47
C GLU A 102 -8.44 -19.49 -5.07
N LEU A 103 -7.76 -18.50 -4.48
CA LEU A 103 -6.50 -17.97 -4.99
C LEU A 103 -5.29 -18.85 -4.64
N ARG A 104 -5.38 -19.69 -3.62
CA ARG A 104 -4.27 -20.50 -3.10
C ARG A 104 -3.55 -21.33 -4.16
N PRO A 105 -4.22 -22.07 -5.08
CA PRO A 105 -3.53 -22.85 -6.11
C PRO A 105 -2.70 -21.98 -7.07
N ALA A 106 -3.21 -20.81 -7.43
CA ALA A 106 -2.49 -19.85 -8.28
C ALA A 106 -1.24 -19.31 -7.58
N TYR A 107 -1.38 -18.96 -6.31
CA TYR A 107 -0.26 -18.51 -5.49
C TYR A 107 0.83 -19.59 -5.37
N ASP A 108 0.47 -20.82 -5.01
CA ASP A 108 1.42 -21.91 -4.85
C ASP A 108 2.19 -22.19 -6.17
N THR A 109 1.49 -22.11 -7.31
CA THR A 109 2.12 -22.24 -8.62
C THR A 109 3.06 -21.06 -8.91
N ALA A 110 2.66 -19.83 -8.55
CA ALA A 110 3.48 -18.64 -8.70
C ALA A 110 4.79 -18.73 -7.89
N VAL A 111 4.70 -19.20 -6.65
CA VAL A 111 5.88 -19.37 -5.77
C VAL A 111 6.85 -20.39 -6.38
N VAL A 112 6.35 -21.52 -6.85
CA VAL A 112 7.18 -22.54 -7.53
C VAL A 112 7.83 -21.97 -8.79
N ALA A 113 7.07 -21.26 -9.63
CA ALA A 113 7.56 -20.71 -10.89
C ALA A 113 8.63 -19.62 -10.68
N ARG A 114 8.47 -18.80 -9.63
CA ARG A 114 9.40 -17.69 -9.31
C ARG A 114 10.55 -18.09 -8.40
N GLY A 115 10.45 -19.22 -7.69
CA GLY A 115 11.40 -19.66 -6.68
C GLY A 115 11.47 -18.75 -5.44
N ARG A 116 10.50 -17.85 -5.25
CA ARG A 116 10.44 -16.91 -4.11
C ARG A 116 9.03 -16.38 -3.92
N THR A 117 8.77 -15.87 -2.70
CA THR A 117 7.60 -15.09 -2.35
C THR A 117 7.98 -13.93 -1.43
N THR A 118 7.14 -12.91 -1.38
CA THR A 118 7.23 -11.81 -0.40
C THR A 118 6.31 -12.04 0.81
N VAL A 119 5.44 -13.05 0.75
CA VAL A 119 4.58 -13.48 1.87
C VAL A 119 5.41 -14.18 2.93
N GLY A 120 5.08 -13.96 4.20
CA GLY A 120 5.71 -14.62 5.36
C GLY A 120 6.45 -13.67 6.30
N ALA A 121 6.41 -12.36 6.04
CA ALA A 121 7.02 -11.36 6.91
C ALA A 121 6.37 -11.31 8.30
N SER A 122 5.09 -11.64 8.40
CA SER A 122 4.33 -11.72 9.66
C SER A 122 4.56 -12.99 10.47
N GLU A 123 5.14 -14.02 9.86
CA GLU A 123 5.28 -15.38 10.45
C GLU A 123 3.93 -16.09 10.69
N LEU A 124 2.85 -15.65 10.02
CA LEU A 124 1.55 -16.32 10.01
C LEU A 124 1.34 -17.13 8.74
N ASP A 125 0.62 -18.24 8.88
CA ASP A 125 0.05 -18.94 7.73
C ASP A 125 -0.99 -18.06 7.03
N ILE A 126 -1.09 -18.20 5.71
CA ILE A 126 -1.97 -17.36 4.85
C ILE A 126 -3.42 -17.39 5.35
N GLU A 127 -3.91 -18.53 5.76
CA GLU A 127 -5.28 -18.73 6.25
C GLU A 127 -5.56 -17.99 7.58
N ARG A 128 -4.49 -17.59 8.30
CA ARG A 128 -4.57 -16.87 9.57
C ARG A 128 -4.46 -15.37 9.43
N LEU A 129 -4.08 -14.85 8.25
CA LEU A 129 -3.87 -13.41 8.04
C LEU A 129 -5.18 -12.62 8.22
N ALA A 130 -6.23 -12.98 7.48
CA ALA A 130 -7.52 -12.30 7.59
C ALA A 130 -8.18 -12.45 8.98
N PRO A 131 -8.20 -13.63 9.64
CA PRO A 131 -8.66 -13.74 11.03
C PRO A 131 -7.93 -12.78 11.98
N HIS A 132 -6.61 -12.65 11.88
CA HIS A 132 -5.85 -11.75 12.73
C HIS A 132 -6.25 -10.27 12.52
N ILE A 133 -6.49 -9.84 11.28
CA ILE A 133 -6.99 -8.49 10.97
C ILE A 133 -8.38 -8.29 11.56
N ALA A 134 -9.27 -9.28 11.44
CA ALA A 134 -10.64 -9.22 11.95
C ALA A 134 -10.70 -9.04 13.49
N GLU A 135 -9.75 -9.56 14.25
CA GLU A 135 -9.64 -9.31 15.70
C GLU A 135 -9.47 -7.81 15.99
N PHE A 136 -8.64 -7.10 15.22
CA PHE A 136 -8.50 -5.64 15.36
C PHE A 136 -9.78 -4.90 14.95
N VAL A 137 -10.49 -5.35 13.92
CA VAL A 137 -11.79 -4.78 13.53
C VAL A 137 -12.80 -4.90 14.69
N LYS A 138 -12.75 -5.98 15.47
CA LYS A 138 -13.58 -6.18 16.66
C LYS A 138 -13.14 -5.33 17.86
N GLY A 139 -12.03 -4.61 17.74
CA GLY A 139 -11.47 -3.79 18.82
C GLY A 139 -10.54 -4.56 19.76
N GLU A 140 -10.21 -5.80 19.41
CA GLU A 140 -9.19 -6.59 20.10
C GLU A 140 -7.79 -6.14 19.69
N LYS A 141 -6.79 -6.47 20.50
CA LYS A 141 -5.38 -6.20 20.19
C LYS A 141 -4.56 -7.48 20.42
N PRO A 142 -4.64 -8.43 19.49
CA PRO A 142 -3.87 -9.65 19.59
C PRO A 142 -2.37 -9.34 19.59
N LYS A 143 -1.60 -10.21 20.21
CA LYS A 143 -0.14 -10.11 20.18
C LYS A 143 0.36 -10.23 18.75
N SER A 144 1.47 -9.54 18.46
CA SER A 144 2.17 -9.74 17.19
C SER A 144 2.47 -11.22 16.97
N PRO A 145 2.17 -11.77 15.79
CA PRO A 145 2.57 -13.14 15.46
C PRO A 145 4.09 -13.25 15.33
N ARG A 146 4.75 -12.19 14.85
CA ARG A 146 6.19 -12.15 14.73
C ARG A 146 6.85 -11.84 16.06
N GLN A 147 7.79 -12.69 16.45
CA GLN A 147 8.54 -12.52 17.70
C GLN A 147 9.33 -11.20 17.71
N GLY A 148 9.34 -10.52 18.86
CA GLY A 148 10.08 -9.27 19.05
C GLY A 148 9.36 -8.00 18.57
N LEU A 149 8.18 -8.12 17.98
CA LEU A 149 7.36 -6.98 17.58
C LEU A 149 6.17 -6.80 18.53
N SER A 150 5.77 -5.56 18.73
CA SER A 150 4.49 -5.23 19.38
C SER A 150 3.31 -5.43 18.42
N ALA A 151 2.08 -5.45 18.95
CA ALA A 151 0.86 -5.77 18.21
C ALA A 151 0.69 -4.94 16.91
N ILE A 152 0.95 -3.63 16.96
CA ILE A 152 0.69 -2.72 15.84
C ILE A 152 1.68 -2.92 14.67
N PRO A 153 3.01 -2.91 14.87
CA PRO A 153 3.94 -3.31 13.80
C PRO A 153 3.70 -4.72 13.28
N GLY A 154 3.25 -5.65 14.14
CA GLY A 154 2.85 -6.99 13.71
C GLY A 154 1.65 -6.97 12.78
N LEU A 155 0.62 -6.20 13.11
CA LEU A 155 -0.56 -6.00 12.25
C LEU A 155 -0.18 -5.49 10.86
N LYS A 156 0.74 -4.51 10.79
CA LYS A 156 1.25 -4.02 9.51
C LYS A 156 1.80 -5.14 8.63
N LEU A 157 2.64 -6.00 9.19
CA LEU A 157 3.20 -7.14 8.45
C LEU A 157 2.13 -8.14 8.00
N VAL A 158 1.11 -8.36 8.82
CA VAL A 158 -0.02 -9.24 8.47
C VAL A 158 -0.80 -8.68 7.27
N ILE A 159 -1.03 -7.36 7.24
CA ILE A 159 -1.71 -6.69 6.12
C ILE A 159 -0.84 -6.76 4.86
N GLU A 160 0.45 -6.51 4.98
CA GLU A 160 1.39 -6.59 3.86
C GLU A 160 1.45 -8.01 3.27
N ASP A 161 1.47 -9.04 4.12
CA ASP A 161 1.45 -10.44 3.67
C ASP A 161 0.13 -10.77 2.95
N LEU A 162 -1.01 -10.30 3.45
CA LEU A 162 -2.30 -10.52 2.79
C LEU A 162 -2.34 -9.86 1.40
N GLN A 163 -1.90 -8.60 1.30
CA GLN A 163 -1.81 -7.90 0.01
C GLN A 163 -0.84 -8.58 -0.96
N ALA A 164 0.32 -9.03 -0.46
CA ALA A 164 1.30 -9.74 -1.25
C ALA A 164 0.75 -11.06 -1.81
N PHE A 165 0.04 -11.84 -0.96
CA PHE A 165 -0.61 -13.07 -1.38
C PHE A 165 -1.59 -12.84 -2.54
N TYR A 166 -2.49 -11.86 -2.41
CA TYR A 166 -3.45 -11.52 -3.47
C TYR A 166 -2.76 -11.06 -4.75
N THR A 167 -1.76 -10.19 -4.62
CA THR A 167 -1.00 -9.67 -5.77
C THR A 167 -0.25 -10.78 -6.49
N GLU A 168 0.44 -11.66 -5.76
CA GLU A 168 1.24 -12.73 -6.36
C GLU A 168 0.34 -13.78 -7.03
N ALA A 169 -0.78 -14.14 -6.39
CA ALA A 169 -1.74 -15.07 -6.94
C ALA A 169 -2.40 -14.55 -8.24
N CYS A 170 -2.93 -13.31 -8.20
CA CYS A 170 -3.63 -12.73 -9.34
C CYS A 170 -2.69 -12.41 -10.51
N THR A 171 -1.48 -11.91 -10.24
CA THR A 171 -0.47 -11.70 -11.29
C THR A 171 -0.18 -12.98 -12.06
N HIS A 172 -0.12 -14.11 -11.37
CA HIS A 172 0.12 -15.41 -12.00
C HIS A 172 -1.14 -15.95 -12.70
N ARG A 173 -2.29 -15.93 -12.03
CA ARG A 173 -3.58 -16.41 -12.56
C ARG A 173 -3.95 -15.70 -13.85
N ASP A 174 -3.85 -14.37 -13.84
CA ASP A 174 -4.35 -13.52 -14.91
C ASP A 174 -3.25 -13.22 -15.96
N SER A 175 -2.02 -13.70 -15.73
CA SER A 175 -0.84 -13.47 -16.58
C SER A 175 -0.66 -11.99 -16.94
N THR A 176 -0.92 -11.11 -15.96
CA THR A 176 -0.91 -9.66 -16.14
C THR A 176 0.22 -8.99 -15.39
N ASP A 177 0.77 -7.94 -15.97
CA ASP A 177 1.68 -6.98 -15.34
C ASP A 177 1.00 -5.61 -15.09
N ASP A 178 -0.31 -5.52 -15.31
CA ASP A 178 -1.12 -4.33 -15.05
C ASP A 178 -1.40 -4.20 -13.53
N PHE A 179 -0.40 -3.71 -12.81
CA PHE A 179 -0.49 -3.53 -11.36
C PHE A 179 -1.53 -2.47 -10.95
N GLU A 180 -1.86 -1.53 -11.83
CA GLU A 180 -2.91 -0.54 -11.55
C GLU A 180 -4.28 -1.22 -11.51
N ARG A 181 -4.56 -2.06 -12.51
CA ARG A 181 -5.79 -2.84 -12.54
C ARG A 181 -5.88 -3.83 -11.38
N LEU A 182 -4.77 -4.48 -11.02
CA LEU A 182 -4.73 -5.39 -9.86
C LEU A 182 -4.98 -4.64 -8.55
N GLY A 183 -4.38 -3.46 -8.40
CA GLY A 183 -4.61 -2.60 -7.24
C GLY A 183 -6.06 -2.11 -7.18
N GLU A 184 -6.64 -1.69 -8.31
CA GLU A 184 -8.04 -1.31 -8.43
C GLU A 184 -8.96 -2.45 -8.00
N TRP A 185 -8.76 -3.63 -8.57
CA TRP A 185 -9.52 -4.82 -8.22
C TRP A 185 -9.40 -5.17 -6.73
N PHE A 186 -8.16 -5.15 -6.18
CA PHE A 186 -7.95 -5.47 -4.78
C PHE A 186 -8.76 -4.55 -3.86
N TRP A 187 -8.69 -3.24 -4.07
CA TRP A 187 -9.35 -2.29 -3.19
C TRP A 187 -10.86 -2.14 -3.43
N MET A 188 -11.32 -2.30 -4.66
CA MET A 188 -12.71 -2.01 -5.03
C MET A 188 -13.59 -3.25 -5.07
N GLU A 189 -13.03 -4.43 -5.27
CA GLU A 189 -13.80 -5.64 -5.52
C GLU A 189 -13.47 -6.78 -4.56
N SER A 190 -12.20 -6.90 -4.07
CA SER A 190 -11.85 -8.00 -3.19
C SER A 190 -12.39 -7.81 -1.78
N LYS A 191 -12.73 -8.91 -1.13
CA LYS A 191 -13.18 -8.93 0.26
C LYS A 191 -12.04 -8.64 1.24
N ALA A 192 -10.82 -8.98 0.86
CA ALA A 192 -9.63 -8.64 1.64
C ALA A 192 -9.38 -7.13 1.67
N GLY A 193 -9.49 -6.43 0.54
CA GLY A 193 -9.42 -4.97 0.49
C GLY A 193 -10.50 -4.33 1.35
N LEU A 194 -11.72 -4.85 1.28
CA LEU A 194 -12.84 -4.40 2.08
C LEU A 194 -12.58 -4.58 3.59
N LEU A 195 -12.02 -5.70 4.01
CA LEU A 195 -11.66 -5.95 5.42
C LEU A 195 -10.62 -4.95 5.93
N ILE A 196 -9.61 -4.62 5.12
CA ILE A 196 -8.58 -3.64 5.49
C ILE A 196 -9.18 -2.23 5.58
N MET A 197 -10.05 -1.83 4.64
CA MET A 197 -10.75 -0.55 4.70
C MET A 197 -11.65 -0.45 5.93
N TRP A 198 -12.29 -1.53 6.31
CA TRP A 198 -13.09 -1.57 7.54
C TRP A 198 -12.22 -1.39 8.78
N LEU A 199 -11.08 -2.10 8.84
CA LEU A 199 -10.10 -1.89 9.91
C LEU A 199 -9.71 -0.42 10.02
N GLU A 200 -9.41 0.24 8.91
CA GLU A 200 -9.04 1.66 8.89
C GLU A 200 -10.17 2.52 9.46
N ALA A 201 -11.42 2.31 9.03
CA ALA A 201 -12.55 3.07 9.54
C ALA A 201 -12.72 2.91 11.06
N VAL A 202 -12.63 1.68 11.58
CA VAL A 202 -12.70 1.41 13.02
C VAL A 202 -11.55 2.07 13.79
N VAL A 203 -10.36 2.04 13.22
CA VAL A 203 -9.17 2.63 13.87
C VAL A 203 -9.26 4.16 13.90
N LEU A 204 -9.74 4.79 12.84
CA LEU A 204 -9.93 6.25 12.78
C LEU A 204 -10.96 6.75 13.82
N GLU A 205 -11.95 5.93 14.16
CA GLU A 205 -12.92 6.22 15.23
C GLU A 205 -12.38 5.88 16.63
N SER A 206 -11.26 5.16 16.74
CA SER A 206 -10.68 4.73 18.00
C SER A 206 -9.97 5.87 18.74
N ASP A 207 -9.95 5.84 20.08
CA ASP A 207 -9.16 6.73 20.93
C ASP A 207 -7.67 6.37 20.99
N ASP A 208 -7.25 5.25 20.38
CA ASP A 208 -5.87 4.80 20.37
C ASP A 208 -5.02 5.61 19.38
N LYS A 209 -4.34 6.63 19.92
CA LYS A 209 -3.49 7.53 19.12
C LYS A 209 -2.35 6.80 18.39
N VAL A 210 -1.78 5.76 19.01
CA VAL A 210 -0.66 5.02 18.41
C VAL A 210 -1.16 4.19 17.23
N LEU A 211 -2.29 3.50 17.40
CA LEU A 211 -2.91 2.72 16.34
C LEU A 211 -3.35 3.63 15.19
N ARG A 212 -3.98 4.77 15.49
CA ARG A 212 -4.36 5.78 14.47
C ARG A 212 -3.14 6.29 13.69
N GLN A 213 -2.08 6.69 14.39
CA GLN A 213 -0.86 7.19 13.73
C GLN A 213 -0.24 6.14 12.81
N VAL A 214 -0.21 4.87 13.20
CA VAL A 214 0.34 3.81 12.34
C VAL A 214 -0.56 3.54 11.14
N VAL A 215 -1.87 3.58 11.31
CA VAL A 215 -2.82 3.46 10.20
C VAL A 215 -2.66 4.62 9.22
N ASP A 216 -2.61 5.86 9.72
CA ASP A 216 -2.40 7.05 8.89
C ASP A 216 -1.08 7.01 8.11
N MET A 217 -0.02 6.50 8.73
CA MET A 217 1.33 6.52 8.13
C MET A 217 1.69 5.27 7.33
N SER A 218 1.06 4.15 7.61
CA SER A 218 1.53 2.84 7.13
C SER A 218 0.50 2.05 6.33
N LEU A 219 -0.78 2.23 6.61
CA LEU A 219 -1.85 1.67 5.80
C LEU A 219 -2.19 2.65 4.69
N VAL A 220 -1.45 2.56 3.60
CA VAL A 220 -1.71 3.38 2.41
C VAL A 220 -2.93 2.80 1.71
N THR A 221 -4.10 3.16 2.19
CA THR A 221 -5.33 2.91 1.45
C THR A 221 -5.45 3.94 0.31
N PRO A 222 -6.23 3.64 -0.74
CA PRO A 222 -6.38 4.53 -1.90
C PRO A 222 -6.83 5.97 -1.59
N ARG A 223 -7.36 6.22 -0.39
CA ARG A 223 -7.79 7.56 0.05
C ARG A 223 -6.65 8.58 0.07
N PHE A 224 -5.43 8.13 0.37
CA PHE A 224 -4.26 9.00 0.39
C PHE A 224 -3.65 9.24 -0.99
N TRP A 225 -4.15 8.55 -2.01
CA TRP A 225 -3.70 8.69 -3.38
C TRP A 225 -4.62 9.60 -4.20
N SER A 226 -5.78 9.96 -3.68
CA SER A 226 -6.64 10.95 -4.31
C SER A 226 -6.04 12.34 -4.13
N VAL A 227 -5.63 12.93 -5.23
CA VAL A 227 -5.10 14.29 -5.30
C VAL A 227 -6.15 15.28 -4.86
N GLY A 228 -5.89 15.93 -3.73
CA GLY A 228 -6.67 17.04 -3.23
C GLY A 228 -7.12 16.84 -1.78
N PRO A 229 -7.18 17.92 -0.99
CA PRO A 229 -7.76 17.83 0.34
C PRO A 229 -9.20 17.36 0.23
N LEU A 230 -9.59 16.43 1.09
CA LEU A 230 -10.99 16.02 1.24
C LEU A 230 -11.84 17.28 1.37
N PRO A 231 -13.01 17.37 0.72
CA PRO A 231 -13.91 18.52 0.86
C PRO A 231 -14.18 18.76 2.36
N GLY A 232 -13.70 19.89 2.89
CA GLY A 232 -13.89 20.27 4.30
C GLY A 232 -12.67 20.16 5.20
N THR A 233 -11.55 19.59 4.76
CA THR A 233 -10.28 19.64 5.51
C THR A 233 -9.45 20.81 4.99
N SER A 234 -9.37 21.89 5.78
CA SER A 234 -8.37 22.94 5.53
C SER A 234 -6.98 22.34 5.71
N ALA A 235 -6.08 22.61 4.77
CA ALA A 235 -4.67 22.27 4.82
C ALA A 235 -3.94 23.07 5.93
N SER A 236 -4.31 22.83 7.19
CA SER A 236 -3.67 23.41 8.37
C SER A 236 -3.39 22.31 9.36
N GLY A 237 -2.20 21.72 9.25
CA GLY A 237 -1.71 20.84 10.28
C GLY A 237 -0.86 19.68 9.79
N TRP A 238 0.24 19.97 9.12
CA TRP A 238 1.42 19.12 9.11
C TRP A 238 2.63 19.93 9.51
#